data_ceea192484b076f52b450c66a8271c19
#
_entry.id   ceea192484b076f52b450c66a8271c19
#
_cell.length_a   1.000
_cell.length_b   1.000
_cell.length_c   1.000
_cell.angle_alpha   90.00
_cell.angle_beta   90.00
_cell.angle_gamma   90.00
#
_symmetry.space_group_name_H-M   'P 1'
#
loop_
_entity.id
_entity.type
_entity.pdbx_description
1 polymer ?
#
loop_
_entity_poly.entity_id
_entity_poly.type
_entity_poly.pdbx_seq_one_letter_code
_entity_poly.pdbx_strand_id
1 'polypeptide(L)'
;MFDYIIYTDGGYSASDNVGAGAYIILSAKEQELVKQGSFVLRNETSQRAELKAILAALDVLPEGCNVQVITDYLYAASGLGRLPKRKNQPDSDLLVLYRKLRKEKHLRVEFKWVRSHFGDSWNELCDGLCTEALAQTV
;
A
#
# COMPACT_ATOMS: atom_id res chain seq x y z
N MET A 1 17.19 10.87 -3.29
CA MET A 1 16.05 11.77 -2.99
C MET A 1 14.79 11.24 -3.64
N PHE A 2 13.68 11.26 -2.93
CA PHE A 2 12.42 10.72 -3.44
C PHE A 2 11.65 11.76 -4.25
N ASP A 3 10.92 11.28 -5.26
CA ASP A 3 9.98 12.09 -6.02
C ASP A 3 8.61 12.10 -5.34
N TYR A 4 8.22 10.94 -4.78
CA TYR A 4 6.94 10.78 -4.11
C TYR A 4 7.09 10.03 -2.80
N ILE A 5 6.18 10.35 -1.88
CA ILE A 5 6.02 9.62 -0.62
C ILE A 5 4.62 9.03 -0.64
N ILE A 6 4.51 7.74 -0.37
CA ILE A 6 3.24 7.02 -0.40
C ILE A 6 2.95 6.47 0.99
N TYR A 7 1.73 6.74 1.47
CA TYR A 7 1.18 6.12 2.67
C TYR A 7 0.15 5.09 2.22
N THR A 8 0.14 3.93 2.83
CA THR A 8 -0.82 2.88 2.54
C THR A 8 -1.38 2.30 3.82
N ASP A 9 -2.58 1.75 3.73
CA ASP A 9 -3.22 1.07 4.84
C ASP A 9 -4.17 -0.01 4.32
N GLY A 10 -4.40 -1.04 5.14
CA GLY A 10 -5.34 -2.10 4.88
C GLY A 10 -6.24 -2.33 6.08
N GLY A 11 -7.50 -2.56 5.83
CA GLY A 11 -8.49 -2.84 6.86
C GLY A 11 -9.30 -4.09 6.54
N TYR A 12 -10.06 -4.56 7.52
CA TYR A 12 -10.89 -5.74 7.35
C TYR A 12 -12.11 -5.69 8.27
N SER A 13 -13.25 -6.04 7.72
CA SER A 13 -14.48 -6.25 8.51
C SER A 13 -14.76 -7.75 8.55
N ALA A 14 -14.61 -8.36 9.73
CA ALA A 14 -14.83 -9.78 9.90
C ALA A 14 -16.30 -10.16 9.72
N SER A 15 -17.20 -9.30 10.15
CA SER A 15 -18.64 -9.55 10.05
C SER A 15 -19.14 -9.62 8.61
N ASP A 16 -18.52 -8.81 7.72
CA ASP A 16 -18.91 -8.75 6.31
C ASP A 16 -17.97 -9.51 5.39
N ASN A 17 -16.86 -10.02 5.93
CA ASN A 17 -15.79 -10.67 5.20
C ASN A 17 -15.30 -9.81 4.02
N VAL A 18 -15.01 -8.55 4.32
CA VAL A 18 -14.61 -7.54 3.33
C VAL A 18 -13.32 -6.86 3.80
N GLY A 19 -12.36 -6.79 2.92
CA GLY A 19 -11.15 -6.00 3.13
C GLY A 19 -11.25 -4.66 2.43
N ALA A 20 -10.45 -3.70 2.87
CA ALA A 20 -10.31 -2.42 2.20
C ALA A 20 -8.85 -2.01 2.20
N GLY A 21 -8.45 -1.33 1.13
CA GLY A 21 -7.13 -0.73 1.04
C GLY A 21 -7.25 0.73 0.70
N ALA A 22 -6.26 1.51 1.12
CA ALA A 22 -6.19 2.92 0.80
C ALA A 22 -4.76 3.36 0.59
N TYR A 23 -4.57 4.38 -0.22
CA TYR A 23 -3.26 4.98 -0.42
C TYR A 23 -3.38 6.50 -0.54
N ILE A 24 -2.30 7.17 -0.14
CA ILE A 24 -2.12 8.60 -0.29
C ILE A 24 -0.75 8.82 -0.92
N ILE A 25 -0.70 9.59 -1.99
CA ILE A 25 0.54 9.92 -2.69
C ILE A 25 0.81 11.41 -2.51
N LEU A 26 1.97 11.72 -1.96
CA LEU A 26 2.42 13.09 -1.77
C LEU A 26 3.61 13.39 -2.67
N SER A 27 3.71 14.63 -3.13
CA SER A 27 4.96 15.14 -3.68
C SER A 27 5.98 15.20 -2.55
N ALA A 28 7.14 14.57 -2.73
CA ALA A 28 8.17 14.57 -1.69
C ALA A 28 8.73 15.95 -1.45
N LYS A 29 8.84 16.75 -2.50
CA LYS A 29 9.40 18.10 -2.43
C LYS A 29 8.49 19.08 -1.69
N GLU A 30 7.21 19.10 -2.05
CA GLU A 30 6.25 20.06 -1.48
C GLU A 30 5.45 19.49 -0.32
N GLN A 31 5.49 18.19 -0.11
CA GLN A 31 4.68 17.51 0.91
C GLN A 31 3.18 17.75 0.72
N GLU A 32 2.77 17.89 -0.53
CA GLU A 32 1.39 18.13 -0.90
C GLU A 32 0.74 16.89 -1.50
N LEU A 33 -0.55 16.74 -1.27
CA LEU A 33 -1.33 15.63 -1.80
C LEU A 33 -1.38 15.70 -3.33
N VAL A 34 -0.93 14.63 -3.98
CA VAL A 34 -0.99 14.48 -5.44
C VAL A 34 -2.20 13.63 -5.81
N LYS A 35 -2.38 12.51 -5.13
CA LYS A 35 -3.48 11.60 -5.40
C LYS A 35 -3.78 10.74 -4.19
N GLN A 36 -5.03 10.34 -4.04
CA GLN A 36 -5.43 9.36 -3.03
C GLN A 36 -6.46 8.42 -3.64
N GLY A 37 -6.59 7.24 -3.04
CA GLY A 37 -7.57 6.26 -3.48
C GLY A 37 -7.88 5.26 -2.40
N SER A 38 -9.03 4.62 -2.52
CA SER A 38 -9.43 3.52 -1.67
C SER A 38 -10.26 2.53 -2.46
N PHE A 39 -10.31 1.29 -1.99
CA PHE A 39 -11.05 0.23 -2.66
C PHE A 39 -11.48 -0.81 -1.65
N VAL A 40 -12.43 -1.65 -2.05
CA VAL A 40 -12.98 -2.72 -1.22
C VAL A 40 -12.79 -4.04 -1.95
N LEU A 41 -12.42 -5.07 -1.19
CA LEU A 41 -12.16 -6.40 -1.72
C LEU A 41 -12.94 -7.43 -0.90
N ARG A 42 -13.70 -8.28 -1.57
CA ARG A 42 -14.43 -9.36 -0.90
C ARG A 42 -13.50 -10.54 -0.63
N ASN A 43 -13.69 -11.19 0.52
CA ASN A 43 -12.94 -12.38 0.90
C ASN A 43 -11.42 -12.18 0.97
N GLU A 44 -10.99 -10.97 1.32
CA GLU A 44 -9.58 -10.63 1.45
C GLU A 44 -9.22 -10.27 2.88
N THR A 45 -8.00 -10.60 3.28
CA THR A 45 -7.46 -10.22 4.59
C THR A 45 -6.99 -8.77 4.58
N SER A 46 -6.79 -8.18 5.76
CA SER A 46 -6.22 -6.83 5.87
C SER A 46 -4.79 -6.79 5.30
N GLN A 47 -4.03 -7.88 5.45
CA GLN A 47 -2.65 -7.97 4.93
C GLN A 47 -2.64 -7.92 3.40
N ARG A 48 -3.52 -8.68 2.74
CA ARG A 48 -3.60 -8.64 1.28
C ARG A 48 -4.14 -7.30 0.79
N ALA A 49 -5.08 -6.70 1.51
CA ALA A 49 -5.58 -5.36 1.18
C ALA A 49 -4.45 -4.32 1.25
N GLU A 50 -3.59 -4.42 2.28
CA GLU A 50 -2.42 -3.55 2.41
C GLU A 50 -1.47 -3.69 1.22
N LEU A 51 -1.14 -4.93 0.82
CA LEU A 51 -0.27 -5.18 -0.32
C LEU A 51 -0.88 -4.67 -1.63
N LYS A 52 -2.18 -4.85 -1.81
CA LYS A 52 -2.89 -4.35 -2.99
C LYS A 52 -2.94 -2.82 -3.02
N ALA A 53 -3.01 -2.19 -1.85
CA ALA A 53 -2.94 -0.72 -1.77
C ALA A 53 -1.58 -0.21 -2.25
N ILE A 54 -0.50 -0.88 -1.88
CA ILE A 54 0.84 -0.56 -2.36
C ILE A 54 0.90 -0.68 -3.89
N LEU A 55 0.40 -1.79 -4.43
CA LEU A 55 0.40 -2.01 -5.88
C LEU A 55 -0.44 -0.96 -6.60
N ALA A 56 -1.60 -0.62 -6.07
CA ALA A 56 -2.47 0.39 -6.68
C ALA A 56 -1.81 1.77 -6.71
N ALA A 57 -1.11 2.14 -5.63
CA ALA A 57 -0.40 3.41 -5.57
C ALA A 57 0.75 3.46 -6.58
N LEU A 58 1.53 2.39 -6.66
CA LEU A 58 2.66 2.33 -7.60
C LEU A 58 2.18 2.34 -9.06
N ASP A 59 1.04 1.73 -9.33
CA ASP A 59 0.49 1.64 -10.68
C ASP A 59 0.13 3.00 -11.27
N VAL A 60 -0.25 3.97 -10.45
CA VAL A 60 -0.65 5.31 -10.92
C VAL A 60 0.51 6.30 -11.02
N LEU A 61 1.71 5.89 -10.63
CA LEU A 61 2.88 6.76 -10.71
C LEU A 61 3.45 6.83 -12.12
N PRO A 62 4.12 7.94 -12.47
CA PRO A 62 4.89 8.01 -13.72
C PRO A 62 6.07 7.04 -13.68
N GLU A 63 6.61 6.71 -14.85
CA GLU A 63 7.80 5.88 -14.96
C GLU A 63 9.03 6.60 -14.42
N GLY A 64 9.98 5.82 -13.92
CA GLY A 64 11.30 6.31 -13.54
C GLY A 64 11.37 7.04 -12.20
N CYS A 65 10.35 6.92 -11.37
CA CYS A 65 10.29 7.63 -10.10
C CYS A 65 11.06 6.95 -8.99
N ASN A 66 11.58 7.75 -8.07
CA ASN A 66 12.09 7.32 -6.77
C ASN A 66 10.97 7.53 -5.74
N VAL A 67 10.59 6.48 -5.05
CA VAL A 67 9.42 6.47 -4.18
C VAL A 67 9.76 5.90 -2.82
N GLN A 68 9.28 6.56 -1.77
CA GLN A 68 9.28 5.98 -0.42
C GLN A 68 7.86 5.55 -0.07
N VAL A 69 7.68 4.27 0.27
CA VAL A 69 6.41 3.74 0.73
C VAL A 69 6.46 3.61 2.25
N ILE A 70 5.56 4.30 2.91
CA ILE A 70 5.43 4.27 4.37
C ILE A 70 4.24 3.39 4.73
N THR A 71 4.52 2.30 5.44
CA THR A 71 3.51 1.30 5.78
C THR A 71 3.68 0.85 7.24
N ASP A 72 2.57 0.51 7.88
CA ASP A 72 2.60 -0.10 9.21
C ASP A 72 2.70 -1.64 9.16
N TYR A 73 2.66 -2.22 7.96
CA TYR A 73 2.76 -3.65 7.77
C TYR A 73 4.23 -4.05 7.63
N LEU A 74 4.80 -4.58 8.71
CA LEU A 74 6.22 -4.92 8.77
C LEU A 74 6.66 -5.92 7.69
N TYR A 75 5.81 -6.88 7.36
CA TYR A 75 6.10 -7.86 6.33
C TYR A 75 6.33 -7.19 4.97
N ALA A 76 5.48 -6.25 4.59
CA ALA A 76 5.64 -5.50 3.34
C ALA A 76 6.95 -4.73 3.35
N ALA A 77 7.25 -4.06 4.46
CA ALA A 77 8.45 -3.23 4.57
C ALA A 77 9.74 -4.06 4.51
N SER A 78 9.71 -5.29 5.02
CA SER A 78 10.92 -6.11 5.11
C SER A 78 11.07 -7.14 4.00
N GLY A 79 9.97 -7.55 3.36
CA GLY A 79 9.98 -8.72 2.47
C GLY A 79 9.53 -8.50 1.03
N LEU A 80 8.86 -7.39 0.74
CA LEU A 80 8.16 -7.23 -0.53
C LEU A 80 9.09 -7.23 -1.75
N GLY A 81 10.29 -6.72 -1.62
CA GLY A 81 11.25 -6.72 -2.71
C GLY A 81 11.97 -8.05 -2.95
N ARG A 82 11.75 -9.06 -2.12
CA ARG A 82 12.44 -10.35 -2.18
C ARG A 82 11.70 -11.34 -3.05
N LEU A 83 12.45 -12.29 -3.64
CA LEU A 83 11.84 -13.38 -4.37
C LEU A 83 11.06 -14.28 -3.41
N PRO A 84 9.87 -14.78 -3.81
CA PRO A 84 9.18 -15.80 -3.03
C PRO A 84 10.10 -16.99 -2.84
N LYS A 85 10.29 -17.43 -1.60
CA LYS A 85 11.16 -18.56 -1.28
C LYS A 85 10.53 -19.91 -1.63
N ARG A 86 9.20 -19.95 -1.67
CA ARG A 86 8.44 -21.18 -1.94
C ARG A 86 7.25 -20.87 -2.83
N LYS A 87 6.91 -21.83 -3.67
CA LYS A 87 5.79 -21.74 -4.58
C LYS A 87 4.44 -21.50 -3.87
N ASN A 88 4.31 -22.02 -2.65
CA ASN A 88 3.07 -21.94 -1.86
C ASN A 88 3.13 -20.90 -0.76
N GLN A 89 4.08 -19.97 -0.83
CA GLN A 89 4.19 -18.93 0.17
C GLN A 89 2.95 -17.99 0.06
N PRO A 90 2.32 -17.65 1.19
CA PRO A 90 1.22 -16.69 1.16
C PRO A 90 1.64 -15.39 0.46
N ASP A 91 0.74 -14.82 -0.32
CA ASP A 91 0.94 -13.55 -1.03
C ASP A 91 2.03 -13.58 -2.11
N SER A 92 2.52 -14.77 -2.49
CA SER A 92 3.53 -14.87 -3.56
C SER A 92 3.04 -14.28 -4.89
N ASP A 93 1.75 -14.38 -5.17
CA ASP A 93 1.13 -13.77 -6.35
C ASP A 93 1.30 -12.25 -6.36
N LEU A 94 1.11 -11.61 -5.21
CA LEU A 94 1.26 -10.15 -5.09
C LEU A 94 2.72 -9.72 -5.15
N LEU A 95 3.63 -10.54 -4.63
CA LEU A 95 5.07 -10.29 -4.73
C LEU A 95 5.54 -10.32 -6.18
N VAL A 96 5.04 -11.26 -6.96
CA VAL A 96 5.36 -11.37 -8.39
C VAL A 96 4.84 -10.13 -9.13
N LEU A 97 3.60 -9.72 -8.85
CA LEU A 97 3.02 -8.52 -9.45
C LEU A 97 3.80 -7.26 -9.08
N TYR A 98 4.22 -7.13 -7.84
CA TYR A 98 5.03 -6.02 -7.38
C TYR A 98 6.33 -5.90 -8.17
N ARG A 99 7.04 -7.01 -8.33
CA ARG A 99 8.31 -7.03 -9.03
C ARG A 99 8.14 -6.67 -10.51
N LYS A 100 7.10 -7.21 -11.12
CA LYS A 100 6.77 -6.93 -12.52
C LYS A 100 6.48 -5.43 -12.71
N LEU A 101 5.63 -4.88 -11.87
CA LEU A 101 5.23 -3.48 -11.93
C LEU A 101 6.45 -2.56 -11.72
N ARG A 102 7.25 -2.84 -10.71
CA ARG A 102 8.45 -2.07 -10.41
C ARG A 102 9.43 -2.06 -11.58
N LYS A 103 9.63 -3.22 -12.21
CA LYS A 103 10.52 -3.37 -13.35
C LYS A 103 9.98 -2.65 -14.59
N GLU A 104 8.72 -2.87 -14.92
CA GLU A 104 8.10 -2.27 -16.12
C GLU A 104 8.06 -0.75 -16.06
N LYS A 105 7.82 -0.20 -14.88
CA LYS A 105 7.75 1.25 -14.69
C LYS A 105 9.08 1.87 -14.27
N HIS A 106 10.15 1.08 -14.16
CA HIS A 106 11.47 1.55 -13.75
C HIS A 106 11.42 2.34 -12.43
N LEU A 107 10.68 1.80 -11.46
CA LEU A 107 10.54 2.45 -10.16
C LEU A 107 11.66 2.04 -9.22
N ARG A 108 12.13 2.98 -8.43
CA ARG A 108 13.02 2.72 -7.29
C ARG A 108 12.17 2.90 -6.05
N VAL A 109 11.96 1.82 -5.31
CA VAL A 109 11.05 1.79 -4.17
C VAL A 109 11.82 1.49 -2.90
N GLU A 110 11.69 2.36 -1.91
CA GLU A 110 12.22 2.15 -0.59
C GLU A 110 11.06 2.10 0.39
N PHE A 111 11.06 1.12 1.28
CA PHE A 111 10.02 0.95 2.28
C PHE A 111 10.47 1.50 3.62
N LYS A 112 9.56 2.17 4.30
CA LYS A 112 9.75 2.62 5.68
C LYS A 112 8.61 2.09 6.53
N TRP A 113 8.96 1.30 7.55
CA TRP A 113 7.98 0.83 8.51
C TRP A 113 7.70 1.89 9.55
N VAL A 114 6.41 2.09 9.88
CA VAL A 114 5.98 2.94 10.98
C VAL A 114 5.03 2.15 11.85
N ARG A 115 4.98 2.50 13.12
CA ARG A 115 4.04 1.87 14.05
C ARG A 115 2.64 2.40 13.77
N SER A 116 1.64 1.50 13.70
CA SER A 116 0.23 1.85 13.48
C SER A 116 -0.25 2.91 14.48
N HIS A 117 -1.03 3.86 14.00
CA HIS A 117 -1.70 4.88 14.82
C HIS A 117 -0.76 5.74 15.68
N PHE A 118 0.47 5.92 15.24
CA PHE A 118 1.48 6.61 16.04
C PHE A 118 1.75 8.04 15.55
N GLY A 119 0.70 8.87 15.57
CA GLY A 119 0.87 10.33 15.47
C GLY A 119 1.19 10.91 14.09
N ASP A 120 1.22 10.12 13.05
CA ASP A 120 1.42 10.62 11.70
C ASP A 120 0.07 10.95 11.07
N SER A 121 -0.17 12.24 10.79
CA SER A 121 -1.45 12.70 10.26
C SER A 121 -1.81 12.09 8.90
N TRP A 122 -0.83 11.84 8.05
CA TRP A 122 -1.08 11.21 6.74
C TRP A 122 -1.44 9.73 6.90
N ASN A 123 -0.78 9.05 7.84
CA ASN A 123 -1.11 7.67 8.14
C ASN A 123 -2.53 7.54 8.71
N GLU A 124 -2.91 8.45 9.59
CA GLU A 124 -4.26 8.51 10.14
C GLU A 124 -5.31 8.82 9.08
N LEU A 125 -5.01 9.70 8.14
CA LEU A 125 -5.90 10.00 7.03
C LEU A 125 -6.10 8.78 6.15
N CYS A 126 -5.04 8.03 5.87
CA CYS A 126 -5.10 6.79 5.09
C CYS A 126 -5.95 5.73 5.79
N ASP A 127 -5.79 5.58 7.10
CA ASP A 127 -6.63 4.70 7.92
C ASP A 127 -8.10 5.11 7.84
N GLY A 128 -8.38 6.40 7.89
CA GLY A 128 -9.72 6.94 7.72
C GLY A 128 -10.34 6.62 6.37
N LEU A 129 -9.57 6.66 5.30
CA LEU A 129 -10.05 6.26 3.97
C LEU A 129 -10.44 4.79 3.93
N CYS A 130 -9.66 3.92 4.56
CA CYS A 130 -9.99 2.50 4.68
C CYS A 130 -11.30 2.29 5.46
N THR A 131 -11.42 2.94 6.60
CA THR A 131 -12.60 2.83 7.47
C THR A 131 -13.86 3.29 6.73
N GLU A 132 -13.77 4.40 6.02
CA GLU A 132 -14.87 4.94 5.23
C GLU A 132 -15.27 3.98 4.11
N ALA A 133 -14.29 3.41 3.41
CA ALA A 133 -14.56 2.44 2.35
C ALA A 133 -15.31 1.22 2.89
N LEU A 134 -14.90 0.68 4.05
CA LEU A 134 -15.57 -0.43 4.70
C LEU A 134 -17.00 -0.06 5.11
N ALA A 135 -17.22 1.13 5.62
CA ALA A 135 -18.54 1.59 6.06
C ALA A 135 -19.52 1.72 4.89
N GLN A 136 -19.04 2.05 3.71
CA GLN A 136 -19.90 2.23 2.53
C GLN A 136 -20.36 0.93 1.88
N THR A 137 -19.83 -0.21 2.31
CA THR A 137 -20.18 -1.50 1.74
C THR A 137 -21.37 -2.18 2.41
N VAL A 138 -21.90 -1.59 3.44
CA VAL A 138 -23.03 -2.16 4.20
C VAL A 138 -24.37 -1.71 3.64
#